data_94c11b7c38ef9bc44055d99a9f3188cc
#
_entry.id   94c11b7c38ef9bc44055d99a9f3188cc
#
_cell.length_a   1.000
_cell.length_b   1.000
_cell.length_c   1.000
_cell.angle_alpha   90.00
_cell.angle_beta   90.00
_cell.angle_gamma   90.00
#
_symmetry.space_group_name_H-M   'P 1'
#
loop_
_entity.id
_entity.type
_entity.pdbx_description
1 polymer ?
#
loop_
_entity_poly.entity_id
_entity_poly.type
_entity_poly.pdbx_seq_one_letter_code
_entity_poly.pdbx_strand_id
1 'polypeptide(L)'
;MELKNSETKINLMRAFAGESQARNRYTFAAGQAKQQKLHVIEAVFTFTANQEKEHAEIFYNHLKELSGETIQIDGGYPVDAAQDMAKLLRMAQHNEFEEFDPVYPAFGATAKEEGFAKVANSFDMISKIEQTHGERFGNLADLLEQGKLFLSDVECGWMCLNCGYVFTGKGAPEKCPVCDHDKGYFIRLSMAPYTGA
;
A
#
# COMPACT_ATOMS: atom_id res chain seq x y z
N MET A 1 25.86 19.61 8.41
CA MET A 1 24.83 20.12 9.35
C MET A 1 24.52 19.02 10.35
N GLU A 2 24.12 19.33 11.58
CA GLU A 2 23.64 18.33 12.54
C GLU A 2 22.14 18.09 12.34
N LEU A 3 21.67 16.83 12.39
CA LEU A 3 20.29 16.47 12.12
C LEU A 3 19.29 17.22 13.01
N LYS A 4 19.61 17.42 14.28
CA LYS A 4 18.74 18.16 15.24
C LYS A 4 18.37 19.58 14.79
N ASN A 5 19.19 20.19 13.93
CA ASN A 5 19.03 21.57 13.46
C ASN A 5 18.59 21.65 11.98
N SER A 6 18.09 20.55 11.38
CA SER A 6 17.79 20.43 9.97
C SER A 6 16.29 20.37 9.69
N GLU A 7 15.87 20.76 8.47
CA GLU A 7 14.52 20.49 7.95
C GLU A 7 14.36 18.98 7.64
N THR A 8 15.44 18.29 7.31
CA THR A 8 15.45 16.83 7.11
C THR A 8 14.86 16.09 8.32
N LYS A 9 15.19 16.50 9.55
CA LYS A 9 14.57 15.96 10.78
C LYS A 9 13.06 16.07 10.76
N ILE A 10 12.55 17.24 10.35
CA ILE A 10 11.11 17.52 10.30
C ILE A 10 10.45 16.63 9.22
N ASN A 11 11.06 16.54 8.04
CA ASN A 11 10.58 15.72 6.94
C ASN A 11 10.59 14.23 7.27
N LEU A 12 11.61 13.72 7.97
CA LEU A 12 11.65 12.35 8.48
C LEU A 12 10.50 12.06 9.44
N MET A 13 10.18 12.98 10.34
CA MET A 13 9.08 12.80 11.27
C MET A 13 7.72 12.95 10.58
N ARG A 14 7.57 13.84 9.59
CA ARG A 14 6.38 13.93 8.74
C ARG A 14 6.15 12.62 7.97
N ALA A 15 7.19 12.06 7.37
CA ALA A 15 7.12 10.78 6.66
C ALA A 15 6.78 9.62 7.62
N PHE A 16 7.45 9.50 8.75
CA PHE A 16 7.12 8.50 9.77
C PHE A 16 5.64 8.58 10.21
N ALA A 17 5.10 9.78 10.41
CA ALA A 17 3.70 9.97 10.75
C ALA A 17 2.77 9.61 9.57
N GLY A 18 3.17 9.94 8.33
CA GLY A 18 2.49 9.59 7.09
C GLY A 18 2.32 8.09 6.95
N GLU A 19 3.43 7.35 6.97
CA GLU A 19 3.44 5.89 6.88
C GLU A 19 2.64 5.22 8.01
N SER A 20 2.79 5.74 9.24
CA SER A 20 2.10 5.18 10.40
C SER A 20 0.59 5.30 10.28
N GLN A 21 0.06 6.43 9.77
CA GLN A 21 -1.36 6.59 9.54
C GLN A 21 -1.84 5.82 8.29
N ALA A 22 -1.03 5.75 7.19
CA ALA A 22 -1.34 4.95 6.00
C ALA A 22 -1.51 3.47 6.36
N ARG A 23 -0.59 2.91 7.14
CA ARG A 23 -0.71 1.56 7.70
C ARG A 23 -2.06 1.35 8.41
N ASN A 24 -2.48 2.29 9.27
CA ASN A 24 -3.76 2.16 9.97
C ASN A 24 -4.95 2.29 9.03
N ARG A 25 -4.95 3.24 8.09
CA ARG A 25 -6.01 3.39 7.09
C ARG A 25 -6.18 2.11 6.27
N TYR A 26 -5.09 1.51 5.81
CA TYR A 26 -5.14 0.25 5.04
C TYR A 26 -5.57 -0.94 5.90
N THR A 27 -5.22 -0.98 7.18
CA THR A 27 -5.75 -1.98 8.11
C THR A 27 -7.27 -1.87 8.28
N PHE A 28 -7.80 -0.64 8.36
CA PHE A 28 -9.24 -0.41 8.43
C PHE A 28 -9.95 -0.78 7.11
N ALA A 29 -9.35 -0.42 5.96
CA ALA A 29 -9.85 -0.79 4.64
C ALA A 29 -9.86 -2.32 4.43
N ALA A 30 -8.84 -3.04 4.89
CA ALA A 30 -8.81 -4.50 4.90
C ALA A 30 -9.96 -5.09 5.70
N GLY A 31 -10.24 -4.55 6.89
CA GLY A 31 -11.39 -4.96 7.71
C GLY A 31 -12.73 -4.75 7.00
N GLN A 32 -12.89 -3.64 6.28
CA GLN A 32 -14.08 -3.37 5.50
C GLN A 32 -14.19 -4.30 4.28
N ALA A 33 -13.10 -4.57 3.56
CA ALA A 33 -13.05 -5.53 2.45
C ALA A 33 -13.48 -6.93 2.91
N LYS A 34 -13.01 -7.36 4.08
CA LYS A 34 -13.41 -8.62 4.72
C LYS A 34 -14.91 -8.69 4.94
N GLN A 35 -15.53 -7.64 5.51
CA GLN A 35 -16.98 -7.59 5.75
C GLN A 35 -17.78 -7.69 4.44
N GLN A 36 -17.23 -7.17 3.34
CA GLN A 36 -17.83 -7.25 2.00
C GLN A 36 -17.48 -8.55 1.25
N LYS A 37 -16.76 -9.48 1.88
CA LYS A 37 -16.26 -10.74 1.28
C LYS A 37 -15.38 -10.53 0.05
N LEU A 38 -14.63 -9.43 0.04
CA LEU A 38 -13.62 -9.11 -0.99
C LEU A 38 -12.23 -9.49 -0.47
N HIS A 39 -12.01 -10.80 -0.21
CA HIS A 39 -10.82 -11.30 0.47
C HIS A 39 -9.52 -11.08 -0.30
N VAL A 40 -9.56 -10.96 -1.62
CA VAL A 40 -8.43 -10.53 -2.43
C VAL A 40 -8.02 -9.10 -2.08
N ILE A 41 -8.99 -8.19 -1.95
CA ILE A 41 -8.73 -6.78 -1.59
C ILE A 41 -8.29 -6.68 -0.13
N GLU A 42 -8.91 -7.45 0.79
CA GLU A 42 -8.44 -7.60 2.18
C GLU A 42 -6.96 -7.98 2.23
N ALA A 43 -6.55 -8.98 1.45
CA ALA A 43 -5.17 -9.47 1.41
C ALA A 43 -4.21 -8.39 0.88
N VAL A 44 -4.59 -7.65 -0.16
CA VAL A 44 -3.74 -6.59 -0.73
C VAL A 44 -3.59 -5.41 0.22
N PHE A 45 -4.67 -4.92 0.84
CA PHE A 45 -4.57 -3.87 1.86
C PHE A 45 -3.73 -4.32 3.06
N THR A 46 -3.88 -5.56 3.52
CA THR A 46 -3.08 -6.11 4.62
C THR A 46 -1.59 -6.19 4.25
N PHE A 47 -1.29 -6.64 3.04
CA PHE A 47 0.07 -6.73 2.53
C PHE A 47 0.73 -5.36 2.44
N THR A 48 0.02 -4.37 1.83
CA THR A 48 0.53 -3.00 1.72
C THR A 48 0.68 -2.36 3.11
N ALA A 49 -0.29 -2.49 4.02
CA ALA A 49 -0.19 -1.98 5.39
C ALA A 49 1.06 -2.48 6.14
N ASN A 50 1.50 -3.72 5.87
CA ASN A 50 2.74 -4.24 6.44
C ASN A 50 3.98 -3.61 5.79
N GLN A 51 3.93 -3.23 4.52
CA GLN A 51 5.01 -2.51 3.84
C GLN A 51 5.13 -1.07 4.39
N GLU A 52 4.01 -0.35 4.60
CA GLU A 52 4.02 0.99 5.22
C GLU A 52 4.61 0.96 6.63
N LYS A 53 4.40 -0.12 7.38
CA LYS A 53 5.07 -0.28 8.68
C LYS A 53 6.61 -0.32 8.53
N GLU A 54 7.12 -1.01 7.51
CA GLU A 54 8.58 -1.08 7.28
C GLU A 54 9.13 0.27 6.79
N HIS A 55 8.39 1.01 5.95
CA HIS A 55 8.77 2.36 5.54
C HIS A 55 8.82 3.31 6.75
N ALA A 56 7.79 3.26 7.61
CA ALA A 56 7.77 4.01 8.86
C ALA A 56 9.01 3.70 9.72
N GLU A 57 9.40 2.42 9.86
CA GLU A 57 10.58 2.01 10.61
C GLU A 57 11.88 2.53 9.99
N ILE A 58 11.99 2.56 8.66
CA ILE A 58 13.15 3.13 7.96
C ILE A 58 13.31 4.61 8.30
N PHE A 59 12.25 5.43 8.17
CA PHE A 59 12.30 6.84 8.51
C PHE A 59 12.57 7.09 9.99
N TYR A 60 11.97 6.31 10.88
CA TYR A 60 12.19 6.38 12.32
C TYR A 60 13.64 6.01 12.70
N ASN A 61 14.24 5.05 12.02
CA ASN A 61 15.62 4.65 12.22
C ASN A 61 16.64 5.74 11.90
N HIS A 62 16.34 6.62 10.94
CA HIS A 62 17.17 7.80 10.66
C HIS A 62 17.15 8.84 11.80
N LEU A 63 16.14 8.80 12.68
CA LEU A 63 15.99 9.70 13.82
C LEU A 63 16.65 9.19 15.12
N LYS A 64 17.31 8.02 15.10
CA LYS A 64 17.82 7.36 16.33
C LYS A 64 18.78 8.20 17.16
N GLU A 65 19.56 9.09 16.56
CA GLU A 65 20.47 9.97 17.29
C GLU A 65 19.72 11.02 18.15
N LEU A 66 18.45 11.24 17.88
CA LEU A 66 17.55 12.14 18.64
C LEU A 66 16.70 11.38 19.66
N SER A 67 17.12 10.19 20.05
CA SER A 67 16.38 9.37 21.01
C SER A 67 16.10 10.11 22.32
N GLY A 68 14.85 10.12 22.75
CA GLY A 68 14.37 10.83 23.94
C GLY A 68 13.89 12.25 23.67
N GLU A 69 14.09 12.81 22.48
CA GLU A 69 13.56 14.11 22.09
C GLU A 69 12.13 14.01 21.53
N THR A 70 11.37 15.10 21.68
CA THR A 70 10.07 15.27 21.01
C THR A 70 10.24 16.19 19.81
N ILE A 71 9.93 15.71 18.61
CA ILE A 71 10.00 16.48 17.38
C ILE A 71 8.61 17.01 17.06
N GLN A 72 8.44 18.34 17.11
CA GLN A 72 7.20 18.99 16.70
C GLN A 72 7.15 19.07 15.17
N ILE A 73 6.01 18.68 14.58
CA ILE A 73 5.74 18.78 13.15
C ILE A 73 4.36 19.41 12.92
N ASP A 74 4.21 20.04 11.77
CA ASP A 74 2.92 20.28 11.11
C ASP A 74 2.76 19.25 9.98
N GLY A 75 1.53 18.91 9.64
CA GLY A 75 1.23 17.99 8.55
C GLY A 75 -0.26 17.85 8.29
N GLY A 76 -0.62 17.64 7.02
CA GLY A 76 -1.96 17.24 6.59
C GLY A 76 -1.96 15.78 6.20
N TYR A 77 -2.92 15.01 6.74
CA TYR A 77 -3.06 13.59 6.41
C TYR A 77 -4.51 13.32 5.98
N PRO A 78 -4.73 12.40 5.01
CA PRO A 78 -6.05 12.17 4.45
C PRO A 78 -6.99 11.45 5.45
N VAL A 79 -8.30 11.72 5.29
CA VAL A 79 -9.37 10.99 5.96
C VAL A 79 -10.12 10.19 4.89
N ASP A 80 -9.73 8.93 4.73
CA ASP A 80 -10.31 8.01 3.75
C ASP A 80 -11.39 7.16 4.41
N ALA A 81 -12.62 7.65 4.36
CA ALA A 81 -13.79 6.96 4.89
C ALA A 81 -14.86 6.84 3.81
N ALA A 82 -15.03 5.67 3.23
CA ALA A 82 -16.07 5.37 2.26
C ALA A 82 -16.56 3.93 2.43
N GLN A 83 -17.86 3.69 2.17
CA GLN A 83 -18.42 2.34 2.16
C GLN A 83 -18.12 1.62 0.83
N ASP A 84 -17.95 2.36 -0.23
CA ASP A 84 -17.60 1.87 -1.56
C ASP A 84 -16.12 1.48 -1.60
N MET A 85 -15.83 0.21 -1.91
CA MET A 85 -14.48 -0.33 -1.93
C MET A 85 -13.66 0.19 -3.11
N ALA A 86 -14.28 0.42 -4.27
CA ALA A 86 -13.58 1.02 -5.41
C ALA A 86 -13.12 2.44 -5.06
N LYS A 87 -13.99 3.21 -4.38
CA LYS A 87 -13.63 4.54 -3.89
C LYS A 87 -12.49 4.52 -2.88
N LEU A 88 -12.47 3.57 -1.94
CA LEU A 88 -11.33 3.42 -1.00
C LEU A 88 -10.04 3.10 -1.72
N LEU A 89 -10.06 2.21 -2.73
CA LEU A 89 -8.90 1.89 -3.55
C LEU A 89 -8.41 3.11 -4.34
N ARG A 90 -9.31 3.97 -4.86
CA ARG A 90 -8.92 5.22 -5.54
C ARG A 90 -8.32 6.24 -4.60
N MET A 91 -8.85 6.36 -3.38
CA MET A 91 -8.27 7.22 -2.34
C MET A 91 -6.86 6.74 -1.97
N ALA A 92 -6.68 5.45 -1.76
CA ALA A 92 -5.36 4.86 -1.51
C ALA A 92 -4.41 5.13 -2.70
N GLN A 93 -4.82 4.86 -3.94
CA GLN A 93 -4.05 5.15 -5.14
C GLN A 93 -3.59 6.61 -5.21
N HIS A 94 -4.48 7.55 -4.93
CA HIS A 94 -4.18 8.98 -4.95
C HIS A 94 -3.09 9.34 -3.93
N ASN A 95 -3.22 8.84 -2.71
CA ASN A 95 -2.27 9.14 -1.63
C ASN A 95 -0.87 8.58 -1.91
N GLU A 96 -0.79 7.35 -2.43
CA GLU A 96 0.49 6.77 -2.83
C GLU A 96 1.16 7.59 -3.94
N PHE A 97 0.39 8.06 -4.92
CA PHE A 97 0.94 8.90 -5.98
C PHE A 97 1.37 10.29 -5.49
N GLU A 98 0.72 10.87 -4.47
CA GLU A 98 1.20 12.09 -3.82
C GLU A 98 2.54 11.85 -3.08
N GLU A 99 2.74 10.70 -2.47
CA GLU A 99 4.00 10.33 -1.83
C GLU A 99 5.08 10.04 -2.87
N PHE A 100 4.74 9.37 -3.97
CA PHE A 100 5.63 9.15 -5.11
C PHE A 100 6.10 10.47 -5.73
N ASP A 101 5.19 11.40 -6.00
CA ASP A 101 5.46 12.72 -6.58
C ASP A 101 4.29 13.69 -6.23
N PRO A 102 4.55 14.79 -5.48
CA PRO A 102 5.85 15.45 -5.25
C PRO A 102 6.49 15.23 -3.86
N VAL A 103 5.84 14.55 -2.90
CA VAL A 103 6.20 14.64 -1.47
C VAL A 103 7.60 14.09 -1.16
N TYR A 104 7.84 12.81 -1.41
CA TYR A 104 9.14 12.21 -1.09
C TYR A 104 10.31 12.71 -1.96
N PRO A 105 10.14 13.01 -3.24
CA PRO A 105 11.18 13.70 -4.00
C PRO A 105 11.60 15.05 -3.41
N ALA A 106 10.64 15.86 -2.92
CA ALA A 106 10.96 17.14 -2.28
C ALA A 106 11.72 16.94 -0.94
N PHE A 107 11.30 15.96 -0.13
CA PHE A 107 12.00 15.62 1.12
C PHE A 107 13.41 15.08 0.86
N GLY A 108 13.57 14.27 -0.18
CA GLY A 108 14.86 13.74 -0.62
C GLY A 108 15.81 14.86 -1.11
N ALA A 109 15.30 15.82 -1.87
CA ALA A 109 16.07 16.99 -2.31
C ALA A 109 16.59 17.81 -1.12
N THR A 110 15.72 18.12 -0.14
CA THR A 110 16.09 18.79 1.10
C THR A 110 17.20 18.03 1.84
N ALA A 111 17.01 16.72 2.01
CA ALA A 111 18.02 15.89 2.70
C ALA A 111 19.37 15.90 1.98
N LYS A 112 19.37 15.90 0.66
CA LYS A 112 20.58 15.98 -0.16
C LYS A 112 21.28 17.33 0.00
N GLU A 113 20.54 18.44 -0.04
CA GLU A 113 21.06 19.79 0.13
C GLU A 113 21.68 19.99 1.53
N GLU A 114 21.07 19.42 2.57
CA GLU A 114 21.54 19.46 3.94
C GLU A 114 22.71 18.47 4.25
N GLY A 115 23.06 17.61 3.27
CA GLY A 115 24.19 16.68 3.36
C GLY A 115 23.85 15.30 3.92
N PHE A 116 22.58 14.96 4.06
CA PHE A 116 22.10 13.66 4.56
C PHE A 116 21.86 12.65 3.40
N ALA A 117 22.93 12.29 2.69
CA ALA A 117 22.84 11.46 1.48
C ALA A 117 22.13 10.11 1.69
N LYS A 118 22.27 9.47 2.86
CA LYS A 118 21.56 8.21 3.17
C LYS A 118 20.05 8.43 3.30
N VAL A 119 19.64 9.52 3.94
CA VAL A 119 18.23 9.89 4.06
C VAL A 119 17.63 10.22 2.70
N ALA A 120 18.35 11.02 1.89
CA ALA A 120 17.93 11.33 0.52
C ALA A 120 17.69 10.06 -0.31
N ASN A 121 18.61 9.08 -0.22
CA ASN A 121 18.45 7.79 -0.90
C ASN A 121 17.24 7.01 -0.40
N SER A 122 16.93 7.03 0.91
CA SER A 122 15.74 6.36 1.45
C SER A 122 14.46 6.96 0.88
N PHE A 123 14.34 8.30 0.83
CA PHE A 123 13.20 8.96 0.19
C PHE A 123 13.07 8.62 -1.30
N ASP A 124 14.17 8.64 -2.07
CA ASP A 124 14.16 8.29 -3.51
C ASP A 124 13.75 6.84 -3.75
N MET A 125 14.19 5.90 -2.91
CA MET A 125 13.86 4.48 -3.08
C MET A 125 12.42 4.19 -2.65
N ILE A 126 11.96 4.75 -1.54
CA ILE A 126 10.60 4.54 -1.04
C ILE A 126 9.60 5.19 -1.99
N SER A 127 9.83 6.41 -2.50
CA SER A 127 8.91 7.03 -3.46
C SER A 127 8.60 6.12 -4.66
N LYS A 128 9.58 5.38 -5.17
CA LYS A 128 9.38 4.41 -6.26
C LYS A 128 8.55 3.19 -5.84
N ILE A 129 8.59 2.83 -4.56
CA ILE A 129 7.73 1.78 -4.02
C ILE A 129 6.28 2.29 -3.94
N GLU A 130 6.07 3.55 -3.52
CA GLU A 130 4.72 4.16 -3.48
C GLU A 130 4.09 4.24 -4.87
N GLN A 131 4.88 4.45 -5.92
CA GLN A 131 4.38 4.29 -7.29
C GLN A 131 3.79 2.89 -7.51
N THR A 132 4.49 1.84 -7.09
CA THR A 132 3.99 0.46 -7.25
C THR A 132 2.76 0.16 -6.40
N HIS A 133 2.66 0.77 -5.23
CA HIS A 133 1.47 0.70 -4.37
C HIS A 133 0.27 1.37 -5.05
N GLY A 134 0.46 2.59 -5.57
CA GLY A 134 -0.57 3.33 -6.30
C GLY A 134 -1.06 2.57 -7.54
N GLU A 135 -0.15 2.00 -8.35
CA GLU A 135 -0.49 1.15 -9.50
C GLU A 135 -1.29 -0.09 -9.07
N ARG A 136 -0.90 -0.74 -7.98
CA ARG A 136 -1.58 -1.91 -7.41
C ARG A 136 -3.02 -1.60 -7.01
N PHE A 137 -3.24 -0.50 -6.27
CA PHE A 137 -4.57 -0.07 -5.87
C PHE A 137 -5.42 0.36 -7.07
N GLY A 138 -4.83 1.09 -8.02
CA GLY A 138 -5.49 1.50 -9.25
C GLY A 138 -5.97 0.32 -10.10
N ASN A 139 -5.13 -0.68 -10.30
CA ASN A 139 -5.48 -1.89 -11.04
C ASN A 139 -6.66 -2.65 -10.41
N LEU A 140 -6.72 -2.73 -9.08
CA LEU A 140 -7.84 -3.35 -8.37
C LEU A 140 -9.10 -2.51 -8.44
N ALA A 141 -8.98 -1.18 -8.36
CA ALA A 141 -10.10 -0.28 -8.53
C ALA A 141 -10.71 -0.42 -9.94
N ASP A 142 -9.87 -0.44 -10.98
CA ASP A 142 -10.31 -0.66 -12.37
C ASP A 142 -11.09 -1.96 -12.53
N LEU A 143 -10.57 -3.06 -11.98
CA LEU A 143 -11.23 -4.36 -12.04
C LEU A 143 -12.57 -4.36 -11.30
N LEU A 144 -12.65 -3.68 -10.17
CA LEU A 144 -13.88 -3.62 -9.37
C LEU A 144 -14.94 -2.75 -10.04
N GLU A 145 -14.56 -1.55 -10.52
CA GLU A 145 -15.44 -0.61 -11.24
C GLU A 145 -16.00 -1.21 -12.52
N GLN A 146 -15.21 -2.02 -13.23
CA GLN A 146 -15.63 -2.73 -14.44
C GLN A 146 -16.40 -4.03 -14.16
N GLY A 147 -16.61 -4.42 -12.92
CA GLY A 147 -17.21 -5.70 -12.55
C GLY A 147 -16.36 -6.92 -12.95
N LYS A 148 -15.05 -6.71 -13.15
CA LYS A 148 -14.11 -7.72 -13.66
C LYS A 148 -13.16 -8.29 -12.59
N LEU A 149 -13.35 -7.98 -11.32
CA LEU A 149 -12.49 -8.53 -10.26
C LEU A 149 -12.46 -10.06 -10.28
N PHE A 150 -13.61 -10.69 -10.51
CA PHE A 150 -13.79 -12.14 -10.58
C PHE A 150 -14.21 -12.66 -11.97
N LEU A 151 -14.12 -11.82 -13.00
CA LEU A 151 -14.48 -12.15 -14.38
C LEU A 151 -13.35 -11.74 -15.34
N SER A 152 -13.24 -12.47 -16.46
CA SER A 152 -12.29 -12.19 -17.54
C SER A 152 -12.97 -12.37 -18.89
N ASP A 153 -12.59 -11.57 -19.87
CA ASP A 153 -13.07 -11.71 -21.25
C ASP A 153 -12.50 -12.97 -21.94
N VAL A 154 -11.36 -13.43 -21.44
CA VAL A 154 -10.65 -14.64 -21.91
C VAL A 154 -10.49 -15.65 -20.79
N GLU A 155 -10.22 -16.90 -21.13
CA GLU A 155 -9.86 -17.91 -20.12
C GLU A 155 -8.54 -17.52 -19.45
N CYS A 156 -8.52 -17.59 -18.11
CA CYS A 156 -7.33 -17.36 -17.29
C CYS A 156 -7.36 -18.25 -16.05
N GLY A 157 -6.22 -18.36 -15.39
CA GLY A 157 -6.12 -19.04 -14.11
C GLY A 157 -6.66 -18.19 -12.96
N TRP A 158 -7.33 -18.83 -12.01
CA TRP A 158 -7.86 -18.28 -10.77
C TRP A 158 -7.33 -19.10 -9.60
N MET A 159 -6.59 -18.50 -8.69
CA MET A 159 -6.05 -19.18 -7.52
C MET A 159 -6.86 -18.83 -6.27
N CYS A 160 -7.28 -19.83 -5.52
CA CYS A 160 -7.85 -19.63 -4.19
C CYS A 160 -6.76 -19.26 -3.19
N LEU A 161 -6.80 -18.06 -2.64
CA LEU A 161 -5.82 -17.57 -1.65
C LEU A 161 -5.81 -18.37 -0.34
N ASN A 162 -6.90 -19.10 -0.04
CA ASN A 162 -6.97 -19.90 1.17
C ASN A 162 -6.24 -21.24 1.06
N CYS A 163 -6.36 -21.97 -0.07
CA CYS A 163 -5.82 -23.33 -0.19
C CYS A 163 -4.89 -23.57 -1.38
N GLY A 164 -4.69 -22.55 -2.24
CA GLY A 164 -3.83 -22.65 -3.42
C GLY A 164 -4.45 -23.38 -4.62
N TYR A 165 -5.71 -23.84 -4.54
CA TYR A 165 -6.38 -24.47 -5.70
C TYR A 165 -6.44 -23.51 -6.88
N VAL A 166 -6.08 -24.00 -8.06
CA VAL A 166 -6.12 -23.24 -9.31
C VAL A 166 -7.23 -23.78 -10.21
N PHE A 167 -8.08 -22.88 -10.68
CA PHE A 167 -9.15 -23.12 -11.64
C PHE A 167 -8.86 -22.34 -12.93
N THR A 168 -9.17 -22.89 -14.09
CA THR A 168 -9.06 -22.21 -15.38
C THR A 168 -10.44 -21.96 -15.96
N GLY A 169 -10.72 -20.71 -16.34
CA GLY A 169 -12.01 -20.31 -16.91
C GLY A 169 -12.13 -18.79 -17.03
N LYS A 170 -13.25 -18.33 -17.60
CA LYS A 170 -13.56 -16.90 -17.76
C LYS A 170 -14.03 -16.21 -16.46
N GLY A 171 -14.32 -16.97 -15.43
CA GLY A 171 -14.72 -16.42 -14.14
C GLY A 171 -14.29 -17.31 -12.99
N ALA A 172 -14.01 -16.71 -11.86
CA ALA A 172 -13.75 -17.42 -10.62
C ALA A 172 -14.99 -18.25 -10.21
N PRO A 173 -14.82 -19.49 -9.70
CA PRO A 173 -15.94 -20.27 -9.21
C PRO A 173 -16.60 -19.61 -7.99
N GLU A 174 -17.91 -19.80 -7.83
CA GLU A 174 -18.65 -19.23 -6.69
C GLU A 174 -18.16 -19.77 -5.34
N LYS A 175 -17.67 -21.01 -5.35
CA LYS A 175 -17.04 -21.66 -4.19
C LYS A 175 -15.84 -22.50 -4.62
N CYS A 176 -14.84 -22.54 -3.78
CA CYS A 176 -13.68 -23.39 -3.99
C CYS A 176 -14.06 -24.86 -3.78
N PRO A 177 -13.86 -25.76 -4.77
CA PRO A 177 -14.24 -27.17 -4.63
C PRO A 177 -13.36 -27.93 -3.64
N VAL A 178 -12.25 -27.35 -3.18
CA VAL A 178 -11.31 -28.00 -2.26
C VAL A 178 -11.59 -27.60 -0.81
N CYS A 179 -11.84 -26.28 -0.55
CA CYS A 179 -11.93 -25.76 0.81
C CYS A 179 -13.24 -25.03 1.13
N ASP A 180 -14.19 -25.03 0.19
CA ASP A 180 -15.55 -24.45 0.29
C ASP A 180 -15.61 -22.93 0.59
N HIS A 181 -14.46 -22.22 0.53
CA HIS A 181 -14.42 -20.76 0.62
C HIS A 181 -15.08 -20.11 -0.59
N ASP A 182 -15.69 -18.95 -0.36
CA ASP A 182 -16.43 -18.25 -1.39
C ASP A 182 -15.52 -17.61 -2.47
N LYS A 183 -16.15 -17.12 -3.53
CA LYS A 183 -15.55 -16.47 -4.70
C LYS A 183 -14.56 -15.35 -4.32
N GLY A 184 -14.82 -14.64 -3.22
CA GLY A 184 -13.97 -13.55 -2.76
C GLY A 184 -12.52 -13.92 -2.49
N TYR A 185 -12.22 -15.20 -2.33
CA TYR A 185 -10.85 -15.71 -2.15
C TYR A 185 -10.09 -15.96 -3.44
N PHE A 186 -10.73 -15.84 -4.62
CA PHE A 186 -10.04 -16.13 -5.88
C PHE A 186 -9.37 -14.89 -6.46
N ILE A 187 -8.07 -14.99 -6.68
CA ILE A 187 -7.26 -14.00 -7.39
C ILE A 187 -6.90 -14.53 -8.78
N ARG A 188 -6.77 -13.63 -9.77
CA ARG A 188 -6.18 -14.00 -11.06
C ARG A 188 -4.79 -14.56 -10.84
N LEU A 189 -4.45 -15.67 -11.48
CA LEU A 189 -3.15 -16.34 -11.32
C LEU A 189 -1.98 -15.39 -11.67
N SER A 190 -2.15 -14.52 -12.68
CA SER A 190 -1.17 -13.50 -13.03
C SER A 190 -0.93 -12.41 -11.99
N MET A 191 -1.82 -12.30 -10.99
CA MET A 191 -1.71 -11.35 -9.87
C MET A 191 -1.40 -12.08 -8.55
N ALA A 192 -1.38 -13.41 -8.56
CA ALA A 192 -1.21 -14.21 -7.35
C ALA A 192 0.24 -14.15 -6.86
N PRO A 193 0.47 -14.06 -5.53
CA PRO A 193 1.81 -14.06 -4.99
C PRO A 193 2.48 -15.44 -5.18
N TYR A 194 3.79 -15.41 -5.41
CA TYR A 194 4.64 -16.63 -5.46
C TYR A 194 4.29 -17.65 -6.55
N THR A 195 3.49 -17.28 -7.53
CA THR A 195 3.31 -18.11 -8.73
C THR A 195 4.46 -17.77 -9.68
N GLY A 196 5.29 -18.76 -10.00
CA GLY A 196 6.30 -18.63 -11.05
C GLY A 196 5.61 -18.33 -12.38
N ALA A 197 5.78 -17.11 -12.90
CA ALA A 197 5.38 -16.75 -14.25
C ALA A 197 6.48 -17.14 -15.23
#